data_8daaff3344fcf8c6103591c23adb3f3a
#
_entry.id   8daaff3344fcf8c6103591c23adb3f3a
#
_cell.length_a   1.000
_cell.length_b   1.000
_cell.length_c   1.000
_cell.angle_alpha   90.00
_cell.angle_beta   90.00
_cell.angle_gamma   90.00
#
_symmetry.space_group_name_H-M   'P 1'
#
loop_
_entity.id
_entity.type
_entity.pdbx_description
1 polymer ?
#
loop_
_entity_poly.entity_id
_entity_poly.type
_entity_poly.pdbx_seq_one_letter_code
_entity_poly.pdbx_strand_id
1 'polypeptide(L)'
;MSETGLLNPASIRRIADQIGLRPTKTRGQNFVHDANTVRRIVSLAQVGAADRVIEVGPGLGSLTLGLLETGAEVVAIEIDEVLANQLPGTVAERMPVSYTHLTLPTILRV
;
A
#
# COMPACT_ATOMS: atom_id res chain seq x y z
N MET A 1 -20.23 5.04 3.34
CA MET A 1 -19.34 4.84 4.48
C MET A 1 -17.97 4.42 3.99
N SER A 2 -16.97 5.22 4.26
CA SER A 2 -15.62 4.83 3.84
C SER A 2 -15.06 3.74 4.75
N GLU A 3 -14.42 2.76 4.17
CA GLU A 3 -13.77 1.73 4.93
C GLU A 3 -12.46 2.30 5.46
N THR A 4 -12.07 1.91 6.65
CA THR A 4 -10.83 2.35 7.27
C THR A 4 -9.89 1.17 7.52
N GLY A 5 -8.63 1.45 7.76
CA GLY A 5 -7.63 0.46 8.09
C GLY A 5 -7.07 -0.30 6.90
N LEU A 6 -6.59 -1.50 7.15
CA LEU A 6 -5.92 -2.28 6.13
C LEU A 6 -6.88 -2.82 5.07
N LEU A 7 -6.35 -3.08 3.88
CA LEU A 7 -7.16 -3.64 2.80
C LEU A 7 -7.54 -5.08 3.09
N ASN A 8 -8.72 -5.46 2.66
CA ASN A 8 -9.17 -6.85 2.66
C ASN A 8 -9.38 -7.31 1.21
N PRO A 9 -9.62 -8.59 0.94
CA PRO A 9 -9.78 -9.07 -0.43
C PRO A 9 -10.86 -8.35 -1.23
N ALA A 10 -11.96 -7.97 -0.60
CA ALA A 10 -13.03 -7.25 -1.30
C ALA A 10 -12.61 -5.84 -1.69
N SER A 11 -11.92 -5.12 -0.80
CA SER A 11 -11.43 -3.78 -1.13
C SER A 11 -10.33 -3.83 -2.19
N ILE A 12 -9.49 -4.86 -2.16
CA ILE A 12 -8.47 -5.06 -3.20
C ILE A 12 -9.13 -5.24 -4.56
N ARG A 13 -10.14 -6.09 -4.66
CA ARG A 13 -10.86 -6.30 -5.92
C ARG A 13 -11.53 -5.01 -6.39
N ARG A 14 -12.14 -4.26 -5.50
CA ARG A 14 -12.81 -3.02 -5.84
C ARG A 14 -11.82 -1.98 -6.40
N ILE A 15 -10.68 -1.81 -5.73
CA ILE A 15 -9.67 -0.86 -6.17
C ILE A 15 -9.09 -1.31 -7.51
N ALA A 16 -8.79 -2.59 -7.66
CA ALA A 16 -8.26 -3.13 -8.91
C ALA A 16 -9.23 -2.90 -10.07
N ASP A 17 -10.53 -3.09 -9.83
CA ASP A 17 -11.54 -2.83 -10.84
C ASP A 17 -11.63 -1.35 -11.20
N GLN A 18 -11.53 -0.46 -10.22
CA GLN A 18 -11.60 0.98 -10.45
C GLN A 18 -10.46 1.48 -11.34
N ILE A 19 -9.29 0.90 -11.23
CA ILE A 19 -8.14 1.31 -12.02
C ILE A 19 -7.90 0.44 -13.26
N GLY A 20 -8.81 -0.51 -13.53
CA GLY A 20 -8.71 -1.38 -14.70
C GLY A 20 -7.62 -2.43 -14.61
N LEU A 21 -7.16 -2.75 -13.39
CA LEU A 21 -6.13 -3.72 -13.20
C LEU A 21 -6.72 -5.11 -13.00
N ARG A 22 -6.24 -6.06 -13.76
CA ARG A 22 -6.63 -7.44 -13.58
C ARG A 22 -5.47 -8.24 -13.05
N PRO A 23 -5.57 -8.80 -11.84
CA PRO A 23 -4.54 -9.68 -11.33
C PRO A 23 -4.45 -10.91 -12.24
N THR A 24 -3.27 -11.19 -12.77
CA THR A 24 -3.07 -12.41 -13.54
C THR A 24 -2.09 -13.27 -12.78
N LYS A 25 -2.40 -14.54 -12.68
CA LYS A 25 -1.53 -15.51 -12.01
C LYS A 25 -0.15 -15.60 -12.67
N THR A 26 -0.09 -15.26 -13.95
CA THR A 26 1.14 -15.40 -14.73
C THR A 26 2.20 -14.37 -14.38
N ARG A 27 1.83 -13.27 -13.74
CA ARG A 27 2.79 -12.24 -13.36
C ARG A 27 3.24 -12.34 -11.91
N GLY A 28 2.81 -13.37 -11.20
CA GLY A 28 3.15 -13.48 -9.78
C GLY A 28 2.65 -12.30 -8.96
N GLN A 29 1.70 -11.54 -9.52
CA GLN A 29 1.17 -10.41 -8.81
C GLN A 29 0.11 -10.90 -7.87
N ASN A 30 0.54 -11.26 -6.72
CA ASN A 30 -0.38 -11.51 -5.66
C ASN A 30 -0.57 -10.21 -4.95
N PHE A 31 -1.65 -9.53 -5.27
CA PHE A 31 -2.03 -8.40 -4.47
C PHE A 31 -2.66 -8.95 -3.20
N VAL A 32 -2.00 -9.69 -2.47
CA VAL A 32 -2.52 -10.24 -1.33
C VAL A 32 -2.46 -9.22 -0.37
N HIS A 33 -3.34 -8.93 0.42
CA HIS A 33 -3.27 -9.83 1.36
C HIS A 33 -4.17 -9.49 2.49
N ASP A 34 -4.54 -10.47 3.24
CA ASP A 34 -5.33 -10.23 4.40
C ASP A 34 -4.51 -9.41 5.41
N ALA A 35 -5.21 -8.69 6.25
CA ALA A 35 -4.60 -7.81 7.22
C ALA A 35 -3.69 -8.56 8.20
N ASN A 36 -4.02 -9.79 8.52
CA ASN A 36 -3.22 -10.59 9.46
C ASN A 36 -1.84 -10.90 8.88
N THR A 37 -1.78 -11.26 7.59
CA THR A 37 -0.51 -11.53 6.91
C THR A 37 0.34 -10.28 6.86
N VAL A 38 -0.26 -9.16 6.50
CA VAL A 38 0.45 -7.88 6.44
C VAL A 38 1.03 -7.50 7.80
N ARG A 39 0.22 -7.60 8.84
CA ARG A 39 0.69 -7.27 10.20
C ARG A 39 1.79 -8.20 10.67
N ARG A 40 1.72 -9.46 10.28
CA ARG A 40 2.78 -10.42 10.60
C ARG A 40 4.10 -10.05 9.94
N ILE A 41 4.05 -9.66 8.66
CA ILE A 41 5.25 -9.22 7.94
C ILE A 41 5.85 -8.01 8.64
N VAL A 42 5.03 -7.02 8.96
CA VAL A 42 5.48 -5.78 9.61
C VAL A 42 6.08 -6.09 10.99
N SER A 43 5.45 -6.98 11.75
CA SER A 43 5.93 -7.39 13.06
C SER A 43 7.29 -8.10 12.97
N LEU A 44 7.43 -9.01 11.99
CA LEU A 44 8.70 -9.71 11.80
C LEU A 44 9.82 -8.76 11.38
N ALA A 45 9.50 -7.71 10.65
CA ALA A 45 10.46 -6.70 10.24
C ALA A 45 10.79 -5.71 11.38
N GLN A 46 10.06 -5.78 12.48
CA GLN A 46 10.26 -4.90 13.64
C GLN A 46 10.17 -3.42 13.32
N VAL A 47 9.25 -3.06 12.44
CA VAL A 47 9.04 -1.66 12.06
C VAL A 47 8.20 -0.95 13.11
N GLY A 48 8.58 0.24 13.47
CA GLY A 48 7.86 1.07 14.45
C GLY A 48 7.85 2.54 14.08
N ALA A 49 7.27 3.34 14.97
CA ALA A 49 6.99 4.75 14.70
C ALA A 49 8.24 5.61 14.44
N ALA A 50 9.39 5.18 14.92
CA ALA A 50 10.63 5.93 14.71
C ALA A 50 11.32 5.59 13.39
N ASP A 51 10.78 4.63 12.63
CA ASP A 51 11.43 4.16 11.42
C ASP A 51 10.99 4.91 10.17
N ARG A 52 11.88 4.93 9.20
CA ARG A 52 11.57 5.35 7.84
C ARG A 52 11.81 4.14 6.95
N VAL A 53 10.79 3.73 6.22
CA VAL A 53 10.84 2.54 5.40
C VAL A 53 10.76 2.91 3.93
N ILE A 54 11.61 2.28 3.12
CA ILE A 54 11.52 2.41 1.67
C ILE A 54 10.85 1.14 1.17
N GLU A 55 9.71 1.31 0.52
CA GLU A 55 8.97 0.20 -0.04
C GLU A 55 9.02 0.27 -1.56
N VAL A 56 9.49 -0.79 -2.20
CA VAL A 56 9.56 -0.87 -3.65
C VAL A 56 8.40 -1.71 -4.15
N GLY A 57 7.62 -1.18 -5.06
CA GLY A 57 6.48 -1.89 -5.64
C GLY A 57 5.29 -2.04 -4.70
N PRO A 58 4.78 -0.95 -4.13
CA PRO A 58 3.67 -1.02 -3.17
C PRO A 58 2.37 -1.60 -3.75
N GLY A 59 2.22 -1.60 -5.06
CA GLY A 59 1.01 -2.10 -5.71
C GLY A 59 -0.23 -1.33 -5.26
N LEU A 60 -1.22 -2.05 -4.75
CA LEU A 60 -2.45 -1.42 -4.26
C LEU A 60 -2.33 -0.84 -2.84
N GLY A 61 -1.23 -1.10 -2.16
CA GLY A 61 -0.94 -0.47 -0.88
C GLY A 61 -1.19 -1.32 0.36
N SER A 62 -1.39 -2.63 0.21
CA SER A 62 -1.64 -3.48 1.37
C SER A 62 -0.54 -3.41 2.41
N LEU A 63 0.70 -3.62 2.00
CA LEU A 63 1.83 -3.53 2.92
C LEU A 63 2.09 -2.08 3.34
N THR A 64 1.91 -1.14 2.43
CA THR A 64 2.07 0.29 2.72
C THR A 64 1.21 0.70 3.91
N LEU A 65 -0.06 0.31 3.90
CA LEU A 65 -0.98 0.61 5.00
C LEU A 65 -0.53 -0.05 6.30
N GLY A 66 -0.03 -1.28 6.22
CA GLY A 66 0.50 -1.97 7.40
C GLY A 66 1.72 -1.28 8.00
N LEU A 67 2.60 -0.76 7.15
CA LEU A 67 3.76 0.00 7.60
C LEU A 67 3.32 1.33 8.23
N LEU A 68 2.40 2.03 7.58
CA LEU A 68 1.90 3.31 8.09
C LEU A 68 1.13 3.15 9.40
N GLU A 69 0.49 2.00 9.59
CA GLU A 69 -0.25 1.71 10.83
C GLU A 69 0.67 1.75 12.06
N THR A 70 1.95 1.46 11.89
CA THR A 70 2.91 1.51 12.99
C THR A 70 3.32 2.94 13.36
N GLY A 71 2.97 3.91 12.56
CA GLY A 71 3.45 5.28 12.71
C GLY A 71 4.72 5.59 11.95
N ALA A 72 5.28 4.61 11.23
CA ALA A 72 6.49 4.82 10.44
C ALA A 72 6.25 5.75 9.26
N GLU A 73 7.31 6.40 8.79
CA GLU A 73 7.28 7.12 7.54
C GLU A 73 7.58 6.12 6.42
N VAL A 74 6.86 6.22 5.32
CA VAL A 74 7.06 5.32 4.18
C VAL A 74 7.36 6.11 2.92
N VAL A 75 8.45 5.75 2.25
CA VAL A 75 8.77 6.24 0.93
C VAL A 75 8.47 5.10 -0.03
N ALA A 76 7.41 5.22 -0.81
CA ALA A 76 6.98 4.16 -1.72
C ALA A 76 7.43 4.49 -3.14
N ILE A 77 8.07 3.53 -3.79
CA ILE A 77 8.58 3.69 -5.13
C ILE A 77 7.82 2.75 -6.05
N GLU A 78 7.00 3.30 -6.93
CA GLU A 78 6.16 2.54 -7.84
C GLU A 78 6.37 3.03 -9.27
N ILE A 79 6.77 2.14 -10.15
CA ILE A 79 7.03 2.49 -11.55
C ILE A 79 5.77 2.49 -12.42
N ASP A 80 4.71 1.82 -12.00
CA ASP A 80 3.45 1.82 -12.72
C ASP A 80 2.69 3.10 -12.38
N GLU A 81 2.46 3.95 -13.37
CA GLU A 81 1.81 5.23 -13.15
C GLU A 81 0.40 5.11 -12.58
N VAL A 82 -0.36 4.13 -13.03
CA VAL A 82 -1.73 3.94 -12.57
C VAL A 82 -1.73 3.58 -11.09
N LEU A 83 -0.86 2.66 -10.69
CA LEU A 83 -0.72 2.26 -9.30
C LEU A 83 -0.18 3.41 -8.44
N ALA A 84 0.83 4.12 -8.94
CA ALA A 84 1.41 5.23 -8.21
C ALA A 84 0.39 6.35 -7.97
N ASN A 85 -0.43 6.64 -8.98
CA ASN A 85 -1.45 7.68 -8.86
C ASN A 85 -2.60 7.27 -7.94
N GLN A 86 -2.85 5.98 -7.81
CA GLN A 86 -3.94 5.48 -6.99
C GLN A 86 -3.57 5.45 -5.49
N LEU A 87 -2.32 5.18 -5.17
CA LEU A 87 -1.89 4.93 -3.80
C LEU A 87 -2.18 6.07 -2.81
N PRO A 88 -1.90 7.34 -3.13
CA PRO A 88 -2.21 8.42 -2.19
C PRO A 88 -3.68 8.49 -1.81
N GLY A 89 -4.58 8.24 -2.76
CA GLY A 89 -6.01 8.22 -2.49
C GLY A 89 -6.43 7.11 -1.54
N THR A 90 -5.84 5.93 -1.71
CA THR A 90 -6.10 4.80 -0.82
C THR A 90 -5.66 5.13 0.61
N VAL A 91 -4.47 5.70 0.76
CA VAL A 91 -3.95 6.05 2.10
C VAL A 91 -4.80 7.16 2.72
N ALA A 92 -5.15 8.19 1.94
CA ALA A 92 -5.95 9.30 2.45
C ALA A 92 -7.34 8.84 2.91
N GLU A 93 -7.93 7.87 2.19
CA GLU A 93 -9.24 7.35 2.56
C GLU A 93 -9.19 6.43 3.77
N ARG A 94 -8.20 5.57 3.82
CA ARG A 94 -8.17 4.52 4.84
C ARG A 94 -7.40 4.90 6.10
N MET A 95 -6.44 5.78 5.99
CA MET A 95 -5.62 6.24 7.12
C MET A 95 -5.31 7.74 7.00
N PRO A 96 -6.33 8.59 7.09
CA PRO A 96 -6.13 10.02 6.87
C PRO A 96 -5.09 10.66 7.80
N VAL A 97 -4.97 10.16 9.02
CA VAL A 97 -3.98 10.69 9.96
C VAL A 97 -2.55 10.38 9.53
N SER A 98 -2.36 9.25 8.84
CA SER A 98 -1.04 8.81 8.40
C SER A 98 -0.68 9.27 6.99
N TYR A 99 -1.57 9.98 6.31
CA TYR A 99 -1.35 10.39 4.93
C TYR A 99 -0.07 11.21 4.75
N THR A 100 0.25 12.04 5.71
CA THR A 100 1.45 12.87 5.66
C THR A 100 2.75 12.07 5.85
N HIS A 101 2.65 10.83 6.31
CA HIS A 101 3.81 9.96 6.49
C HIS A 101 4.17 9.20 5.20
N LEU A 102 3.36 9.34 4.14
CA LEU A 102 3.65 8.68 2.87
C LEU A 102 4.32 9.66 1.92
N THR A 103 5.41 9.24 1.31
CA THR A 103 6.07 9.98 0.25
C THR A 103 6.16 9.11 -1.01
N LEU A 104 5.75 9.66 -2.13
CA LEU A 104 5.90 9.04 -3.43
C LEU A 104 6.79 9.95 -4.27
N PRO A 105 8.03 9.56 -4.51
CA PRO A 105 8.91 10.35 -5.37
C PRO A 105 8.34 10.42 -6.78
N THR A 106 8.52 11.58 -7.38
CA THR A 106 7.94 11.78 -8.69
C THR A 106 8.77 11.15 -9.75
N ILE A 107 9.52 10.28 -9.67
CA ILE A 107 10.36 9.81 -10.56
C ILE A 107 10.13 8.72 -11.09
N LEU A 108 10.43 8.30 -11.74
CA LEU A 108 11.02 7.36 -11.96
C LEU A 108 10.70 6.55 -12.97
N ARG A 109 10.96 6.98 -14.10
CA ARG A 109 11.01 6.17 -15.20
C ARG A 109 12.36 5.84 -15.42
N VAL A 110 12.65 4.64 -15.39
CA VAL A 110 13.91 4.19 -15.87
C VAL A 110 13.73 3.78 -17.30
#